data_5808e31e4d5b7c4ba50b21a04a7becb3
#
_entry.id   5808e31e4d5b7c4ba50b21a04a7becb3
#
_cell.length_a   1.000
_cell.length_b   1.000
_cell.length_c   1.000
_cell.angle_alpha   90.00
_cell.angle_beta   90.00
_cell.angle_gamma   90.00
#
_symmetry.space_group_name_H-M   'P 1'
#
loop_
_entity.id
_entity.type
_entity.pdbx_description
1 polymer ?
#
loop_
_entity_poly.entity_id
_entity_poly.type
_entity_poly.pdbx_seq_one_letter_code
_entity_poly.pdbx_strand_id
1 'polypeptide(L)'
;MTELEKVKSEKVTLKIHGKEREIRFPFSAWAEIEKMYGGMNNLDKLEKDLEEKPFQMLPKLLFIGLRDKEGVTEEDILDDYTLNDIELIKDVFTKAFQNSLPQEERKNGKVEA
;
A
#
# COMPACT_ATOMS: atom_id res chain seq x y z
N MET A 1 21.46 14.96 4.10
CA MET A 1 21.55 14.11 4.01
C MET A 1 21.46 13.04 3.05
N THR A 2 22.42 12.81 2.37
CA THR A 2 22.49 11.84 1.38
C THR A 2 22.28 10.46 1.90
N GLU A 3 22.74 10.22 3.07
CA GLU A 3 22.55 8.92 3.63
C GLU A 3 21.10 8.58 3.77
N LEU A 4 20.32 9.50 4.25
CA LEU A 4 18.92 9.26 4.41
C LEU A 4 18.27 9.06 3.07
N GLU A 5 18.71 9.79 2.08
CA GLU A 5 18.13 9.64 0.78
C GLU A 5 18.42 8.28 0.20
N LYS A 6 19.58 7.76 0.51
CA LYS A 6 19.93 6.49 -0.02
C LYS A 6 19.11 5.40 0.59
N VAL A 7 18.77 5.51 1.87
CA VAL A 7 17.96 4.49 2.47
C VAL A 7 16.52 4.74 2.19
N LYS A 8 16.17 5.84 1.52
CA LYS A 8 14.81 6.04 1.19
C LYS A 8 14.47 4.97 0.28
N SER A 9 13.35 4.53 0.39
CA SER A 9 12.92 3.42 -0.34
C SER A 9 12.83 3.64 -1.80
N GLU A 10 12.91 2.60 -2.51
CA GLU A 10 12.74 2.63 -3.91
C GLU A 10 11.32 2.94 -4.23
N LYS A 11 11.11 3.58 -5.35
CA LYS A 11 9.77 3.86 -5.80
C LYS A 11 9.06 2.56 -6.10
N VAL A 12 7.86 2.44 -5.61
CA VAL A 12 7.06 1.25 -5.85
C VAL A 12 5.99 1.62 -6.87
N THR A 13 5.85 0.81 -7.91
CA THR A 13 4.87 1.09 -8.94
C THR A 13 4.00 -0.12 -9.20
N LEU A 14 2.85 0.13 -9.78
CA LEU A 14 1.93 -0.91 -10.18
C LEU A 14 1.44 -0.54 -11.57
N LYS A 15 1.42 -1.49 -12.47
CA LYS A 15 0.99 -1.20 -13.83
C LYS A 15 -0.52 -1.27 -13.89
N ILE A 16 -1.15 -0.17 -14.27
CA ILE A 16 -2.60 -0.13 -14.41
C ILE A 16 -2.90 0.50 -15.75
N HIS A 17 -3.70 -0.16 -16.56
CA HIS A 17 -4.02 0.27 -17.91
C HIS A 17 -2.76 0.52 -18.72
N GLY A 18 -1.80 -0.41 -18.58
CA GLY A 18 -0.57 -0.36 -19.35
C GLY A 18 0.42 0.71 -18.95
N LYS A 19 0.18 1.40 -17.85
CA LYS A 19 1.05 2.47 -17.44
C LYS A 19 1.52 2.22 -16.01
N GLU A 20 2.80 2.39 -15.75
CA GLU A 20 3.33 2.23 -14.41
C GLU A 20 2.94 3.44 -13.58
N ARG A 21 2.31 3.20 -12.45
CA ARG A 21 1.82 4.28 -11.59
C ARG A 21 2.36 4.07 -10.20
N GLU A 22 2.79 5.15 -9.58
CA GLU A 22 3.40 5.06 -8.25
C GLU A 22 2.39 4.77 -7.16
N ILE A 23 2.78 3.89 -6.23
CA ILE A 23 1.99 3.60 -5.04
C ILE A 23 2.79 4.11 -3.87
N ARG A 24 2.19 5.00 -3.09
CA ARG A 24 2.86 5.58 -1.95
C ARG A 24 1.81 5.99 -0.93
N PHE A 25 2.14 5.92 0.35
CA PHE A 25 1.20 6.24 1.41
C PHE A 25 1.65 7.46 2.21
N PRO A 26 1.46 8.67 1.66
CA PRO A 26 1.76 9.87 2.42
C PRO A 26 0.66 10.12 3.43
N PHE A 27 0.75 11.20 4.19
CA PHE A 27 -0.25 11.52 5.19
C PHE A 27 -1.67 11.50 4.63
N SER A 28 -1.85 11.95 3.40
CA SER A 28 -3.19 11.97 2.83
C SER A 28 -3.76 10.55 2.70
N ALA A 29 -2.92 9.61 2.34
CA ALA A 29 -3.36 8.22 2.24
C ALA A 29 -3.67 7.66 3.63
N TRP A 30 -2.83 7.96 4.59
CA TRP A 30 -3.07 7.51 5.95
C TRP A 30 -4.35 8.12 6.52
N ALA A 31 -4.66 9.37 6.14
CA ALA A 31 -5.88 10.00 6.58
C ALA A 31 -7.10 9.27 6.04
N GLU A 32 -7.01 8.78 4.81
CA GLU A 32 -8.09 8.00 4.24
C GLU A 32 -8.26 6.68 4.99
N ILE A 33 -7.16 6.04 5.32
CA ILE A 33 -7.22 4.78 6.05
C ILE A 33 -7.79 5.01 7.45
N GLU A 34 -7.37 6.09 8.08
CA GLU A 34 -7.87 6.43 9.40
C GLU A 34 -9.39 6.61 9.35
N LYS A 35 -9.88 7.26 8.32
CA LYS A 35 -11.29 7.47 8.15
C LYS A 35 -12.02 6.16 8.00
N MET A 36 -11.47 5.25 7.25
CA MET A 36 -12.11 3.97 7.02
C MET A 36 -12.33 3.20 8.31
N TYR A 37 -11.41 3.33 9.25
CA TYR A 37 -11.49 2.56 10.48
C TYR A 37 -11.94 3.37 11.69
N GLY A 38 -12.27 4.62 11.48
CA GLY A 38 -12.78 5.43 12.58
C GLY A 38 -11.72 5.87 13.57
N GLY A 39 -10.47 5.85 13.16
CA GLY A 39 -9.38 6.30 14.02
C GLY A 39 -8.23 5.34 14.06
N MET A 40 -7.09 5.83 14.49
CA MET A 40 -5.89 5.02 14.51
C MET A 40 -5.92 3.88 15.50
N ASN A 41 -6.78 4.01 16.50
CA ASN A 41 -6.89 2.95 17.51
C ASN A 41 -7.42 1.64 16.92
N ASN A 42 -8.03 1.71 15.77
CA ASN A 42 -8.62 0.53 15.16
C ASN A 42 -7.78 -0.03 14.02
N LEU A 43 -6.53 0.38 13.94
CA LEU A 43 -5.69 -0.08 12.85
C LEU A 43 -5.39 -1.57 12.88
N ASP A 44 -5.54 -2.20 14.04
CA ASP A 44 -5.36 -3.64 14.11
C ASP A 44 -6.41 -4.34 13.25
N LYS A 45 -7.53 -3.67 13.00
CA LYS A 45 -8.56 -4.25 12.15
C LYS A 45 -8.11 -4.30 10.71
N LEU A 46 -7.22 -3.38 10.33
CA LEU A 46 -6.68 -3.36 8.97
C LEU A 46 -5.93 -4.66 8.70
N GLU A 47 -5.11 -5.08 9.65
CA GLU A 47 -4.34 -6.27 9.50
C GLU A 47 -5.26 -7.48 9.39
N LYS A 48 -6.29 -7.50 10.24
CA LYS A 48 -7.24 -8.58 10.23
C LYS A 48 -8.00 -8.64 8.91
N ASP A 49 -8.42 -7.49 8.41
CA ASP A 49 -9.15 -7.42 7.16
C ASP A 49 -8.27 -7.88 6.00
N LEU A 50 -7.00 -7.54 6.03
CA LEU A 50 -6.09 -7.97 4.99
C LEU A 50 -5.94 -9.49 4.98
N GLU A 51 -5.97 -10.09 6.16
CA GLU A 51 -5.88 -11.53 6.24
C GLU A 51 -7.17 -12.22 5.82
N GLU A 52 -8.28 -11.66 6.22
CA GLU A 52 -9.57 -12.29 5.97
C GLU A 52 -10.19 -11.94 4.63
N LYS A 53 -9.94 -10.73 4.16
CA LYS A 53 -10.58 -10.25 2.94
C LYS A 53 -9.57 -9.59 2.02
N PRO A 54 -8.51 -10.29 1.66
CA PRO A 54 -7.45 -9.64 0.86
C PRO A 54 -7.93 -9.16 -0.50
N PHE A 55 -8.86 -9.86 -1.12
CA PHE A 55 -9.30 -9.46 -2.46
C PHE A 55 -10.15 -8.20 -2.44
N GLN A 56 -10.70 -7.85 -1.29
CA GLN A 56 -11.46 -6.63 -1.16
C GLN A 56 -10.57 -5.50 -0.67
N MET A 57 -9.68 -5.82 0.26
CA MET A 57 -8.87 -4.80 0.91
C MET A 57 -7.68 -4.35 0.07
N LEU A 58 -7.02 -5.28 -0.59
CA LEU A 58 -5.83 -4.89 -1.35
C LEU A 58 -6.13 -3.88 -2.45
N PRO A 59 -7.15 -4.09 -3.28
CA PRO A 59 -7.45 -3.09 -4.30
C PRO A 59 -7.82 -1.74 -3.71
N LYS A 60 -8.56 -1.76 -2.62
CA LYS A 60 -8.97 -0.54 -1.97
C LYS A 60 -7.76 0.24 -1.44
N LEU A 61 -6.87 -0.45 -0.76
CA LEU A 61 -5.68 0.19 -0.21
C LEU A 61 -4.72 0.64 -1.31
N LEU A 62 -4.59 -0.17 -2.35
CA LEU A 62 -3.76 0.22 -3.47
C LEU A 62 -4.29 1.48 -4.14
N PHE A 63 -5.61 1.57 -4.26
CA PHE A 63 -6.20 2.76 -4.86
C PHE A 63 -5.95 3.99 -3.98
N ILE A 64 -6.03 3.82 -2.66
CA ILE A 64 -5.74 4.91 -1.74
C ILE A 64 -4.29 5.38 -1.92
N GLY A 65 -3.38 4.44 -2.10
CA GLY A 65 -1.96 4.77 -2.25
C GLY A 65 -1.57 5.20 -3.65
N LEU A 66 -2.48 5.04 -4.61
CA LEU A 66 -2.18 5.38 -5.99
C LEU A 66 -2.00 6.87 -6.14
N ARG A 67 -0.86 7.30 -6.67
CA ARG A 67 -0.59 8.73 -6.80
C ARG A 67 -1.18 9.32 -8.09
N ASP A 68 -1.19 8.54 -9.15
CA ASP A 68 -1.74 8.99 -10.42
C ASP A 68 -3.03 8.23 -10.65
N LYS A 69 -4.16 8.84 -10.33
CA LYS A 69 -5.45 8.20 -10.43
C LYS A 69 -6.21 8.54 -11.70
N GLU A 70 -5.56 9.24 -12.60
CA GLU A 70 -6.23 9.67 -13.81
C GLU A 70 -6.74 8.48 -14.61
N GLY A 71 -8.04 8.45 -14.85
CA GLY A 71 -8.63 7.37 -15.62
C GLY A 71 -8.70 6.03 -14.92
N VAL A 72 -8.49 6.02 -13.59
CA VAL A 72 -8.46 4.78 -12.85
C VAL A 72 -9.44 4.83 -11.70
N THR A 73 -10.16 3.73 -11.49
CA THR A 73 -11.04 3.60 -10.34
C THR A 73 -10.60 2.36 -9.56
N GLU A 74 -11.15 2.21 -8.38
CA GLU A 74 -10.84 1.05 -7.57
C GLU A 74 -11.27 -0.21 -8.32
N GLU A 75 -12.36 -0.14 -9.05
CA GLU A 75 -12.85 -1.25 -9.81
C GLU A 75 -11.88 -1.69 -10.89
N ASP A 76 -11.15 -0.75 -11.46
CA ASP A 76 -10.16 -1.07 -12.47
C ASP A 76 -9.08 -1.98 -11.89
N ILE A 77 -8.69 -1.73 -10.65
CA ILE A 77 -7.69 -2.57 -10.02
C ILE A 77 -8.28 -3.96 -9.77
N LEU A 78 -9.54 -4.00 -9.37
CA LEU A 78 -10.20 -5.28 -9.15
C LEU A 78 -10.24 -6.11 -10.43
N ASP A 79 -10.43 -5.45 -11.55
CA ASP A 79 -10.59 -6.17 -12.81
C ASP A 79 -9.31 -6.49 -13.53
N ASP A 80 -8.28 -5.69 -13.32
CA ASP A 80 -7.03 -5.86 -14.07
C ASP A 80 -6.17 -7.01 -13.58
N TYR A 81 -6.39 -7.49 -12.38
CA TYR A 81 -5.53 -8.51 -11.81
C TYR A 81 -6.31 -9.77 -11.45
N THR A 82 -5.65 -10.90 -11.54
CA THR A 82 -6.28 -12.17 -11.25
C THR A 82 -5.56 -12.85 -10.10
N LEU A 83 -6.04 -14.03 -9.74
CA LEU A 83 -5.44 -14.77 -8.65
C LEU A 83 -3.96 -15.08 -8.91
N ASN A 84 -3.58 -15.21 -10.17
CA ASN A 84 -2.20 -15.46 -10.51
C ASN A 84 -1.31 -14.30 -10.09
N ASP A 85 -1.87 -13.11 -9.93
CA ASP A 85 -1.10 -11.92 -9.62
C ASP A 85 -1.07 -11.61 -8.14
N ILE A 86 -1.65 -12.47 -7.31
CA ILE A 86 -1.83 -12.15 -5.89
C ILE A 86 -0.50 -11.89 -5.18
N GLU A 87 0.53 -12.65 -5.53
CA GLU A 87 1.82 -12.45 -4.88
C GLU A 87 2.44 -11.12 -5.27
N LEU A 88 2.29 -10.75 -6.53
CA LEU A 88 2.78 -9.45 -7.00
C LEU A 88 2.06 -8.33 -6.28
N ILE A 89 0.75 -8.43 -6.18
CA ILE A 89 -0.07 -7.40 -5.54
C ILE A 89 0.30 -7.27 -4.06
N LYS A 90 0.46 -8.38 -3.39
CA LYS A 90 0.84 -8.36 -1.98
C LYS A 90 2.20 -7.74 -1.80
N ASP A 91 3.13 -8.05 -2.70
CA ASP A 91 4.47 -7.54 -2.62
C ASP A 91 4.49 -6.02 -2.83
N VAL A 92 3.76 -5.55 -3.82
CA VAL A 92 3.66 -4.13 -4.10
C VAL A 92 3.09 -3.38 -2.89
N PHE A 93 1.99 -3.91 -2.35
CA PHE A 93 1.37 -3.27 -1.20
C PHE A 93 2.31 -3.26 -0.01
N THR A 94 2.93 -4.39 0.28
CA THR A 94 3.80 -4.51 1.44
C THR A 94 4.97 -3.55 1.35
N LYS A 95 5.59 -3.46 0.19
CA LYS A 95 6.72 -2.57 0.01
C LYS A 95 6.32 -1.11 0.16
N ALA A 96 5.23 -0.72 -0.47
CA ALA A 96 4.76 0.66 -0.39
C ALA A 96 4.36 1.01 1.03
N PHE A 97 3.72 0.07 1.70
CA PHE A 97 3.26 0.30 3.06
C PHE A 97 4.45 0.45 4.00
N GLN A 98 5.43 -0.43 3.88
CA GLN A 98 6.61 -0.36 4.72
C GLN A 98 7.41 0.90 4.47
N ASN A 99 7.43 1.36 3.22
CA ASN A 99 8.13 2.60 2.91
C ASN A 99 7.51 3.80 3.59
N SER A 100 6.25 3.70 3.99
CA SER A 100 5.55 4.81 4.62
C SER A 100 5.74 4.82 6.14
N LEU A 101 6.30 3.77 6.69
CA LEU A 101 6.49 3.70 8.14
C LEU A 101 7.80 4.36 8.55
N PRO A 102 7.88 4.81 9.79
CA PRO A 102 9.13 5.38 10.27
C PRO A 102 10.24 4.35 10.16
N GLN A 103 11.44 4.80 9.96
CA GLN A 103 12.55 3.92 9.81
C GLN A 103 12.73 2.97 10.98
N GLU A 104 12.48 3.43 12.16
CA GLU A 104 12.58 2.62 13.33
C GLU A 104 11.58 1.50 13.32
N GLU A 105 10.39 1.80 12.90
CA GLU A 105 9.34 0.80 12.83
C GLU A 105 9.71 -0.28 11.84
N ARG A 106 10.26 0.12 10.72
CA ARG A 106 10.66 -0.85 9.72
C ARG A 106 11.75 -1.77 10.24
N LYS A 107 12.67 -1.17 10.98
CA LYS A 107 13.75 -1.90 11.53
C LYS A 107 13.27 -2.89 12.54
N ASN A 108 12.42 -2.47 13.45
CA ASN A 108 11.88 -3.33 14.46
C ASN A 108 11.13 -4.49 13.84
N GLY A 109 10.35 -4.21 12.83
CA GLY A 109 9.63 -5.24 12.16
C GLY A 109 10.57 -6.28 11.59
N LYS A 110 11.68 -5.81 11.07
CA LYS A 110 12.63 -6.70 10.52
C LYS A 110 13.25 -7.58 11.58
N VAL A 111 13.61 -6.98 12.68
CA VAL A 111 14.24 -7.70 13.74
C VAL A 111 13.31 -8.73 14.34
N GLU A 112 12.07 -8.39 14.47
CA GLU A 112 11.15 -9.30 15.01
C GLU A 112 10.78 -10.40 14.08
N ALA A 113 10.91 -10.18 12.83
CA ALA A 113 10.64 -11.20 11.88
C ALA A 113 11.72 -12.24 11.92
#